data_6201a92b0a5bb84db7755eb028aa40f9
#
_entry.id   6201a92b0a5bb84db7755eb028aa40f9
#
_cell.length_a   1.000
_cell.length_b   1.000
_cell.length_c   1.000
_cell.angle_alpha   90.00
_cell.angle_beta   90.00
_cell.angle_gamma   90.00
#
_symmetry.space_group_name_H-M   'P 1'
#
loop_
_entity.id
_entity.type
_entity.pdbx_description
1 polymer ?
#
loop_
_entity_poly.entity_id
_entity_poly.type
_entity_poly.pdbx_seq_one_letter_code
_entity_poly.pdbx_strand_id
1 'polypeptide(L)'
;MRLRELVFGAACAAAVRAAARLGVADALGDSPMTVANLAAAVKTEPKPLRRLLRALSCYGVFEERPDGTFAHTGMSRLLREDDPNSLRDISLWCTEPWTWDAWPRLDEAVRTGRNVIEDLYGKEFFTYLNEDAPESADVFNRAMTTSSEQSARDVAALLDLSGSASVADIGGGQGHVVASLLDKYPSMHGSLLDLPRVVDNAVPRLRKGGDLADRVRIVPGDARVAVPVKADVYVIKNILEWDDASTARLLGNVIGAGGPGTRVVVIENLVDDTPSMRFSTAMDLLLLLNVGGAKHTTDSMVTRLTSAGLVVDAISPVNPYLDAFDCHVPG
;
A
#
# COMPACT_ATOMS: atom_id res chain seq x y z
N MET A 1 -23.81 10.92 -20.12
CA MET A 1 -22.93 11.84 -19.40
C MET A 1 -21.83 11.10 -18.67
N ARG A 2 -22.15 10.12 -17.81
CA ARG A 2 -21.17 9.37 -16.98
C ARG A 2 -20.05 8.66 -17.77
N LEU A 3 -20.32 8.05 -18.93
CA LEU A 3 -19.29 7.39 -19.75
C LEU A 3 -18.22 8.38 -20.26
N ARG A 4 -18.65 9.59 -20.67
CA ARG A 4 -17.70 10.64 -21.10
C ARG A 4 -16.79 11.08 -19.97
N GLU A 5 -17.28 11.17 -18.75
CA GLU A 5 -16.49 11.49 -17.55
C GLU A 5 -15.45 10.38 -17.26
N LEU A 6 -15.85 9.11 -17.37
CA LEU A 6 -14.95 7.97 -17.20
C LEU A 6 -13.81 7.96 -18.24
N VAL A 7 -14.12 8.26 -19.51
CA VAL A 7 -13.11 8.34 -20.57
C VAL A 7 -12.07 9.43 -20.29
N PHE A 8 -12.48 10.55 -19.66
CA PHE A 8 -11.59 11.62 -19.22
C PHE A 8 -10.95 11.39 -17.83
N GLY A 9 -11.10 10.21 -17.23
CA GLY A 9 -10.50 9.88 -15.94
C GLY A 9 -8.98 10.06 -15.91
N ALA A 10 -8.30 9.78 -17.02
CA ALA A 10 -6.87 10.04 -17.16
C ALA A 10 -6.50 11.52 -16.95
N ALA A 11 -7.34 12.45 -17.42
CA ALA A 11 -7.11 13.88 -17.20
C ALA A 11 -7.26 14.26 -15.72
N CYS A 12 -8.19 13.64 -15.00
CA CYS A 12 -8.35 13.83 -13.56
C CYS A 12 -7.09 13.34 -12.80
N ALA A 13 -6.63 12.13 -13.09
CA ALA A 13 -5.42 11.57 -12.48
C ALA A 13 -4.19 12.45 -12.76
N ALA A 14 -4.00 12.91 -14.01
CA ALA A 14 -2.93 13.83 -14.36
C ALA A 14 -3.03 15.18 -13.63
N ALA A 15 -4.25 15.68 -13.42
CA ALA A 15 -4.47 16.94 -12.68
C ALA A 15 -4.13 16.79 -11.19
N VAL A 16 -4.52 15.67 -10.55
CA VAL A 16 -4.13 15.36 -9.16
C VAL A 16 -2.61 15.25 -9.04
N ARG A 17 -1.95 14.51 -9.94
CA ARG A 17 -0.48 14.43 -9.99
C ARG A 17 0.16 15.81 -10.10
N ALA A 18 -0.33 16.66 -11.02
CA ALA A 18 0.23 17.99 -11.22
C ALA A 18 0.10 18.84 -9.95
N ALA A 19 -1.04 18.83 -9.28
CA ALA A 19 -1.23 19.55 -8.02
C ALA A 19 -0.32 19.04 -6.91
N ALA A 20 -0.15 17.70 -6.78
CA ALA A 20 0.75 17.09 -5.81
C ALA A 20 2.21 17.44 -6.07
N ARG A 21 2.67 17.37 -7.34
CA ARG A 21 4.06 17.71 -7.73
C ARG A 21 4.39 19.19 -7.55
N LEU A 22 3.42 20.06 -7.79
CA LEU A 22 3.59 21.50 -7.61
C LEU A 22 3.49 21.94 -6.14
N GLY A 23 3.12 21.03 -5.22
CA GLY A 23 2.92 21.36 -3.81
C GLY A 23 1.77 22.35 -3.58
N VAL A 24 0.74 22.29 -4.41
CA VAL A 24 -0.39 23.24 -4.36
C VAL A 24 -1.13 23.18 -3.03
N ALA A 25 -1.31 21.98 -2.47
CA ALA A 25 -1.99 21.78 -1.21
C ALA A 25 -1.20 22.38 -0.02
N ASP A 26 0.12 22.18 -0.02
CA ASP A 26 0.99 22.74 1.02
C ASP A 26 1.06 24.26 0.93
N ALA A 27 1.17 24.80 -0.29
CA ALA A 27 1.25 26.25 -0.53
C ALA A 27 -0.05 27.00 -0.22
N LEU A 28 -1.22 26.34 -0.32
CA LEU A 28 -2.52 26.96 -0.02
C LEU A 28 -2.67 27.29 1.46
N GLY A 29 -2.03 26.52 2.36
CA GLY A 29 -2.13 26.75 3.81
C GLY A 29 -3.56 26.55 4.32
N ASP A 30 -3.90 27.19 5.45
CA ASP A 30 -5.20 26.99 6.10
C ASP A 30 -6.27 28.04 5.71
N SER A 31 -5.90 29.08 4.96
CA SER A 31 -6.79 30.16 4.55
C SER A 31 -6.99 30.18 3.04
N PRO A 32 -8.17 30.58 2.55
CA PRO A 32 -8.40 30.77 1.13
C PRO A 32 -7.41 31.74 0.50
N MET A 33 -6.95 31.41 -0.71
CA MET A 33 -5.92 32.19 -1.40
C MET A 33 -6.34 32.52 -2.83
N THR A 34 -5.97 33.71 -3.32
CA THR A 34 -6.15 34.05 -4.74
C THR A 34 -5.23 33.20 -5.60
N VAL A 35 -5.65 32.92 -6.84
CA VAL A 35 -4.80 32.17 -7.76
C VAL A 35 -3.47 32.85 -8.05
N ALA A 36 -3.43 34.19 -8.01
CA ALA A 36 -2.18 34.95 -8.22
C ALA A 36 -1.15 34.69 -7.11
N ASN A 37 -1.60 34.73 -5.84
CA ASN A 37 -0.74 34.44 -4.69
C ASN A 37 -0.28 32.97 -4.68
N LEU A 38 -1.20 32.05 -4.97
CA LEU A 38 -0.89 30.64 -5.01
C LEU A 38 0.11 30.32 -6.15
N ALA A 39 -0.09 30.93 -7.33
CA ALA A 39 0.83 30.77 -8.46
C ALA A 39 2.24 31.28 -8.14
N ALA A 40 2.33 32.39 -7.44
CA ALA A 40 3.61 32.94 -6.96
C ALA A 40 4.28 31.96 -5.97
N ALA A 41 3.51 31.40 -5.03
CA ALA A 41 4.02 30.44 -4.03
C ALA A 41 4.57 29.15 -4.68
N VAL A 42 3.85 28.58 -5.68
CA VAL A 42 4.26 27.36 -6.37
C VAL A 42 5.06 27.60 -7.65
N LYS A 43 5.46 28.86 -7.92
CA LYS A 43 6.30 29.28 -9.06
C LYS A 43 5.71 28.86 -10.42
N THR A 44 4.44 29.16 -10.64
CA THR A 44 3.70 28.84 -11.86
C THR A 44 3.01 30.07 -12.44
N GLU A 45 2.47 29.93 -13.66
CA GLU A 45 1.64 30.97 -14.28
C GLU A 45 0.20 30.92 -13.73
N PRO A 46 -0.41 32.06 -13.34
CA PRO A 46 -1.74 32.08 -12.74
C PRO A 46 -2.85 31.53 -13.65
N LYS A 47 -2.81 31.79 -14.95
CA LYS A 47 -3.85 31.35 -15.88
C LYS A 47 -3.92 29.81 -16.03
N PRO A 48 -2.81 29.10 -16.30
CA PRO A 48 -2.81 27.63 -16.29
C PRO A 48 -3.16 27.03 -14.92
N LEU A 49 -2.62 27.58 -13.82
CA LEU A 49 -2.92 27.11 -12.48
C LEU A 49 -4.43 27.21 -12.17
N ARG A 50 -5.08 28.32 -12.55
CA ARG A 50 -6.55 28.45 -12.36
C ARG A 50 -7.31 27.38 -13.12
N ARG A 51 -6.90 27.01 -14.33
CA ARG A 51 -7.54 25.92 -15.11
C ARG A 51 -7.40 24.58 -14.40
N LEU A 52 -6.21 24.28 -13.87
CA LEU A 52 -5.94 23.08 -13.09
C LEU A 52 -6.85 23.00 -11.85
N LEU A 53 -6.84 24.06 -11.04
CA LEU A 53 -7.61 24.13 -9.81
C LEU A 53 -9.12 24.06 -10.06
N ARG A 54 -9.63 24.74 -11.10
CA ARG A 54 -11.04 24.65 -11.49
C ARG A 54 -11.43 23.24 -11.90
N ALA A 55 -10.61 22.55 -12.67
CA ALA A 55 -10.84 21.14 -13.02
C ALA A 55 -10.93 20.26 -11.77
N LEU A 56 -9.98 20.43 -10.85
CA LEU A 56 -9.97 19.69 -9.57
C LEU A 56 -11.13 20.06 -8.65
N SER A 57 -11.60 21.32 -8.70
CA SER A 57 -12.81 21.73 -7.95
C SER A 57 -14.08 21.05 -8.47
N CYS A 58 -14.18 20.75 -9.77
CA CYS A 58 -15.29 19.95 -10.33
C CYS A 58 -15.34 18.53 -9.77
N TYR A 59 -14.20 17.98 -9.31
CA TYR A 59 -14.09 16.68 -8.64
C TYR A 59 -14.10 16.78 -7.11
N GLY A 60 -14.31 18.00 -6.56
CA GLY A 60 -14.36 18.24 -5.11
C GLY A 60 -12.99 18.20 -4.42
N VAL A 61 -11.88 18.17 -5.19
CA VAL A 61 -10.53 18.15 -4.59
C VAL A 61 -10.17 19.49 -3.97
N PHE A 62 -10.47 20.61 -4.65
CA PHE A 62 -10.38 21.97 -4.11
C PHE A 62 -11.75 22.66 -4.18
N GLU A 63 -11.90 23.79 -3.51
CA GLU A 63 -13.09 24.66 -3.59
C GLU A 63 -12.72 25.96 -4.31
N GLU A 64 -13.35 26.26 -5.47
CA GLU A 64 -13.30 27.61 -6.07
C GLU A 64 -14.46 28.42 -5.51
N ARG A 65 -14.18 29.50 -4.79
CA ARG A 65 -15.18 30.36 -4.14
C ARG A 65 -15.73 31.44 -5.08
N PRO A 66 -16.89 32.02 -4.76
CA PRO A 66 -17.48 33.08 -5.57
C PRO A 66 -16.59 34.33 -5.75
N ASP A 67 -15.74 34.63 -4.78
CA ASP A 67 -14.78 35.73 -4.82
C ASP A 67 -13.53 35.43 -5.66
N GLY A 68 -13.44 34.22 -6.25
CA GLY A 68 -12.35 33.75 -7.08
C GLY A 68 -11.13 33.25 -6.31
N THR A 69 -11.24 33.09 -4.98
CA THR A 69 -10.23 32.41 -4.17
C THR A 69 -10.42 30.90 -4.22
N PHE A 70 -9.36 30.16 -3.88
CA PHE A 70 -9.38 28.72 -3.71
C PHE A 70 -9.17 28.35 -2.25
N ALA A 71 -9.84 27.29 -1.81
CA ALA A 71 -9.78 26.77 -0.45
C ALA A 71 -9.62 25.25 -0.45
N HIS A 72 -9.16 24.71 0.68
CA HIS A 72 -9.13 23.28 0.92
C HIS A 72 -10.53 22.69 1.06
N THR A 73 -10.65 21.45 0.56
CA THR A 73 -11.66 20.47 0.98
C THR A 73 -10.99 19.38 1.83
N GLY A 74 -11.75 18.42 2.33
CA GLY A 74 -11.19 17.22 2.96
C GLY A 74 -10.24 16.46 2.03
N MET A 75 -10.52 16.40 0.71
CA MET A 75 -9.68 15.69 -0.26
C MET A 75 -8.36 16.40 -0.51
N SER A 76 -8.33 17.71 -0.68
CA SER A 76 -7.06 18.43 -0.91
C SER A 76 -6.16 18.46 0.32
N ARG A 77 -6.70 18.36 1.53
CA ARG A 77 -5.89 18.22 2.75
C ARG A 77 -5.07 16.93 2.72
N LEU A 78 -5.63 15.85 2.21
CA LEU A 78 -4.92 14.57 2.02
C LEU A 78 -3.78 14.65 0.98
N LEU A 79 -3.64 15.73 0.22
CA LEU A 79 -2.49 15.95 -0.67
C LEU A 79 -1.36 16.75 0.00
N ARG A 80 -1.51 17.19 1.24
CA ARG A 80 -0.46 17.85 2.02
C ARG A 80 0.59 16.84 2.46
N GLU A 81 1.82 17.27 2.52
CA GLU A 81 2.94 16.45 2.97
C GLU A 81 2.90 16.19 4.49
N ASP A 82 2.42 17.18 5.25
CA ASP A 82 2.36 17.13 6.72
C ASP A 82 1.06 16.53 7.29
N ASP A 83 0.11 16.10 6.45
CA ASP A 83 -1.11 15.44 6.92
C ASP A 83 -0.79 14.01 7.37
N PRO A 84 -1.17 13.59 8.60
CA PRO A 84 -0.91 12.24 9.11
C PRO A 84 -1.59 11.13 8.29
N ASN A 85 -2.60 11.48 7.48
CA ASN A 85 -3.30 10.59 6.56
C ASN A 85 -3.02 10.94 5.09
N SER A 86 -1.87 11.56 4.81
CA SER A 86 -1.52 12.00 3.47
C SER A 86 -1.61 10.87 2.43
N LEU A 87 -2.29 11.16 1.33
CA LEU A 87 -2.35 10.32 0.14
C LEU A 87 -1.49 10.87 -1.01
N ARG A 88 -0.62 11.84 -0.71
CA ARG A 88 0.23 12.49 -1.71
C ARG A 88 1.13 11.49 -2.42
N ASP A 89 1.89 10.68 -1.67
CA ASP A 89 2.82 9.72 -2.25
C ASP A 89 2.10 8.59 -3.01
N ILE A 90 0.96 8.10 -2.52
CA ILE A 90 0.10 7.15 -3.25
C ILE A 90 -0.40 7.78 -4.55
N SER A 91 -0.83 9.05 -4.53
CA SER A 91 -1.29 9.76 -5.73
C SER A 91 -0.17 9.90 -6.76
N LEU A 92 1.05 10.17 -6.31
CA LEU A 92 2.23 10.25 -7.17
C LEU A 92 2.58 8.88 -7.75
N TRP A 93 2.60 7.82 -6.92
CA TRP A 93 2.93 6.47 -7.35
C TRP A 93 1.93 5.91 -8.38
N CYS A 94 0.63 6.00 -8.12
CA CYS A 94 -0.41 5.53 -9.05
C CYS A 94 -0.40 6.26 -10.40
N THR A 95 0.33 7.34 -10.50
CA THR A 95 0.42 8.18 -11.71
C THR A 95 1.86 8.37 -12.21
N GLU A 96 2.80 7.51 -11.80
CA GLU A 96 4.18 7.54 -12.28
C GLU A 96 4.25 7.30 -13.81
N PRO A 97 5.29 7.77 -14.52
CA PRO A 97 5.39 7.66 -15.98
C PRO A 97 5.16 6.24 -16.49
N TRP A 98 5.71 5.23 -15.85
CA TRP A 98 5.57 3.84 -16.24
C TRP A 98 4.08 3.37 -16.22
N THR A 99 3.23 3.94 -15.37
CA THR A 99 1.79 3.59 -15.37
C THR A 99 1.11 4.09 -16.63
N TRP A 100 1.50 5.28 -17.13
CA TRP A 100 0.97 5.84 -18.39
C TRP A 100 1.43 5.06 -19.61
N ASP A 101 2.60 4.43 -19.57
CA ASP A 101 3.10 3.56 -20.62
C ASP A 101 2.40 2.19 -20.58
N ALA A 102 2.04 1.70 -19.39
CA ALA A 102 1.41 0.39 -19.20
C ALA A 102 -0.12 0.41 -19.47
N TRP A 103 -0.86 1.42 -18.99
CA TRP A 103 -2.32 1.48 -19.15
C TRP A 103 -2.83 1.31 -20.59
N PRO A 104 -2.23 1.90 -21.64
CA PRO A 104 -2.67 1.69 -23.02
C PRO A 104 -2.58 0.24 -23.50
N ARG A 105 -1.80 -0.62 -22.82
CA ARG A 105 -1.65 -2.04 -23.15
C ARG A 105 -2.51 -2.98 -22.30
N LEU A 106 -3.49 -2.45 -21.57
CA LEU A 106 -4.37 -3.25 -20.71
C LEU A 106 -5.14 -4.33 -21.50
N ASP A 107 -5.56 -4.04 -22.74
CA ASP A 107 -6.23 -5.02 -23.59
C ASP A 107 -5.33 -6.20 -23.96
N GLU A 108 -4.03 -5.99 -24.08
CA GLU A 108 -3.03 -7.05 -24.29
C GLU A 108 -2.86 -7.90 -23.03
N ALA A 109 -2.70 -7.27 -21.86
CA ALA A 109 -2.61 -7.99 -20.59
C ALA A 109 -3.87 -8.83 -20.32
N VAL A 110 -5.06 -8.30 -20.57
CA VAL A 110 -6.34 -9.05 -20.44
C VAL A 110 -6.42 -10.21 -21.42
N ARG A 111 -5.92 -10.06 -22.65
CA ARG A 111 -5.95 -11.12 -23.67
C ARG A 111 -4.97 -12.25 -23.37
N THR A 112 -3.81 -11.91 -22.80
CA THR A 112 -2.70 -12.86 -22.60
C THR A 112 -2.57 -13.40 -21.19
N GLY A 113 -3.15 -12.70 -20.19
CA GLY A 113 -2.93 -12.98 -18.76
C GLY A 113 -1.51 -12.65 -18.28
N ARG A 114 -0.70 -11.91 -19.07
CA ARG A 114 0.70 -11.59 -18.77
C ARG A 114 0.86 -10.11 -18.46
N ASN A 115 1.85 -9.77 -17.60
CA ASN A 115 2.25 -8.38 -17.41
C ASN A 115 2.86 -7.79 -18.70
N VAL A 116 2.90 -6.47 -18.78
CA VAL A 116 3.41 -5.76 -19.97
C VAL A 116 4.74 -5.03 -19.71
N ILE A 117 5.22 -5.00 -18.46
CA ILE A 117 6.43 -4.24 -18.09
C ILE A 117 7.68 -4.84 -18.72
N GLU A 118 7.79 -6.17 -18.75
CA GLU A 118 8.95 -6.83 -19.37
C GLU A 118 9.03 -6.55 -20.87
N ASP A 119 7.88 -6.49 -21.55
CA ASP A 119 7.81 -6.14 -22.97
C ASP A 119 8.07 -4.63 -23.22
N LEU A 120 7.76 -3.74 -22.26
CA LEU A 120 8.00 -2.32 -22.36
C LEU A 120 9.46 -1.94 -22.06
N TYR A 121 10.06 -2.56 -21.05
CA TYR A 121 11.35 -2.12 -20.50
C TYR A 121 12.44 -3.19 -20.52
N GLY A 122 12.14 -4.41 -20.97
CA GLY A 122 13.10 -5.52 -21.07
C GLY A 122 13.54 -6.09 -19.72
N LYS A 123 12.88 -5.75 -18.64
CA LYS A 123 13.20 -6.15 -17.27
C LYS A 123 11.94 -6.38 -16.46
N GLU A 124 12.03 -7.21 -15.44
CA GLU A 124 11.01 -7.37 -14.42
C GLU A 124 10.79 -6.03 -13.68
N PHE A 125 9.57 -5.78 -13.18
CA PHE A 125 9.13 -4.48 -12.68
C PHE A 125 10.05 -3.88 -11.60
N PHE A 126 10.42 -4.65 -10.58
CA PHE A 126 11.27 -4.14 -9.50
C PHE A 126 12.72 -3.95 -9.94
N THR A 127 13.20 -4.77 -10.87
CA THR A 127 14.51 -4.60 -11.49
C THR A 127 14.55 -3.30 -12.30
N TYR A 128 13.53 -3.06 -13.14
CA TYR A 128 13.40 -1.81 -13.88
C TYR A 128 13.36 -0.58 -12.94
N LEU A 129 12.53 -0.62 -11.89
CA LEU A 129 12.44 0.52 -10.95
C LEU A 129 13.80 0.82 -10.31
N ASN A 130 14.52 -0.19 -9.83
CA ASN A 130 15.75 0.04 -9.08
C ASN A 130 16.96 0.39 -9.97
N GLU A 131 17.02 -0.11 -11.19
CA GLU A 131 18.18 0.08 -12.07
C GLU A 131 18.00 1.22 -13.07
N ASP A 132 16.79 1.39 -13.64
CA ASP A 132 16.56 2.31 -14.75
C ASP A 132 15.68 3.52 -14.37
N ALA A 133 14.89 3.43 -13.28
CA ALA A 133 13.95 4.46 -12.84
C ALA A 133 14.06 4.76 -11.32
N PRO A 134 15.25 5.13 -10.80
CA PRO A 134 15.46 5.31 -9.36
C PRO A 134 14.56 6.38 -8.73
N GLU A 135 14.20 7.44 -9.45
CA GLU A 135 13.24 8.44 -8.95
C GLU A 135 11.84 7.84 -8.74
N SER A 136 11.40 6.96 -9.64
CA SER A 136 10.13 6.22 -9.49
C SER A 136 10.21 5.17 -8.36
N ALA A 137 11.38 4.55 -8.15
CA ALA A 137 11.62 3.66 -7.01
C ALA A 137 11.48 4.42 -5.69
N ASP A 138 12.01 5.64 -5.59
CA ASP A 138 11.86 6.49 -4.41
C ASP A 138 10.40 6.88 -4.14
N VAL A 139 9.64 7.20 -5.18
CA VAL A 139 8.19 7.47 -5.06
C VAL A 139 7.46 6.22 -4.57
N PHE A 140 7.75 5.06 -5.16
CA PHE A 140 7.18 3.78 -4.74
C PHE A 140 7.48 3.49 -3.26
N ASN A 141 8.73 3.62 -2.85
CA ASN A 141 9.16 3.34 -1.47
C ASN A 141 8.46 4.26 -0.47
N ARG A 142 8.34 5.57 -0.75
CA ARG A 142 7.59 6.50 0.11
C ARG A 142 6.11 6.13 0.18
N ALA A 143 5.48 5.84 -0.96
CA ALA A 143 4.08 5.45 -1.01
C ALA A 143 3.80 4.18 -0.18
N MET A 144 4.65 3.17 -0.30
CA MET A 144 4.54 1.94 0.48
C MET A 144 4.79 2.16 1.97
N THR A 145 5.76 3.00 2.32
CA THR A 145 6.06 3.37 3.72
C THR A 145 4.86 4.07 4.36
N THR A 146 4.34 5.13 3.75
CA THR A 146 3.18 5.89 4.25
C THR A 146 1.95 4.99 4.40
N SER A 147 1.64 4.17 3.39
CA SER A 147 0.54 3.21 3.43
C SER A 147 0.72 2.17 4.55
N SER A 148 1.95 1.69 4.76
CA SER A 148 2.27 0.73 5.81
C SER A 148 2.17 1.32 7.21
N GLU A 149 2.61 2.55 7.41
CA GLU A 149 2.47 3.26 8.69
C GLU A 149 1.01 3.46 9.11
N GLN A 150 0.16 3.88 8.16
CA GLN A 150 -1.27 4.07 8.41
C GLN A 150 -1.94 2.75 8.77
N SER A 151 -1.77 1.72 7.92
CA SER A 151 -2.40 0.42 8.12
C SER A 151 -1.84 -0.33 9.34
N ALA A 152 -0.59 -0.11 9.74
CA ALA A 152 -0.01 -0.74 10.92
C ALA A 152 -0.70 -0.35 12.23
N ARG A 153 -1.11 0.93 12.34
CA ARG A 153 -1.89 1.41 13.49
C ARG A 153 -3.27 0.74 13.55
N ASP A 154 -3.94 0.62 12.39
CA ASP A 154 -5.24 -0.03 12.30
C ASP A 154 -5.14 -1.52 12.64
N VAL A 155 -4.12 -2.21 12.12
CA VAL A 155 -3.82 -3.62 12.44
C VAL A 155 -3.57 -3.80 13.93
N ALA A 156 -2.74 -2.96 14.53
CA ALA A 156 -2.46 -3.03 15.96
C ALA A 156 -3.70 -2.72 16.80
N ALA A 157 -4.58 -1.82 16.36
CA ALA A 157 -5.84 -1.54 17.05
C ALA A 157 -6.78 -2.75 17.04
N LEU A 158 -6.91 -3.42 15.87
CA LEU A 158 -7.80 -4.59 15.69
C LEU A 158 -7.32 -5.82 16.45
N LEU A 159 -6.03 -6.18 16.30
CA LEU A 159 -5.53 -7.47 16.81
C LEU A 159 -5.44 -7.49 18.33
N ASP A 160 -6.13 -8.43 18.96
CA ASP A 160 -5.88 -8.81 20.37
C ASP A 160 -4.85 -9.94 20.44
N LEU A 161 -3.66 -9.61 20.93
CA LEU A 161 -2.53 -10.52 21.14
C LEU A 161 -2.12 -10.62 22.62
N SER A 162 -3.03 -10.27 23.54
CA SER A 162 -2.74 -10.18 24.98
C SER A 162 -2.27 -11.50 25.61
N GLY A 163 -2.57 -12.64 24.98
CA GLY A 163 -2.14 -13.98 25.41
C GLY A 163 -0.86 -14.47 24.76
N SER A 164 -0.22 -13.69 23.88
CA SER A 164 0.95 -14.10 23.09
C SER A 164 2.23 -13.44 23.60
N ALA A 165 3.30 -14.20 23.68
CA ALA A 165 4.63 -13.68 24.05
C ALA A 165 5.46 -13.20 22.84
N SER A 166 5.10 -13.68 21.63
CA SER A 166 5.87 -13.41 20.43
C SER A 166 5.01 -13.26 19.18
N VAL A 167 5.45 -12.39 18.26
CA VAL A 167 4.85 -12.18 16.94
C VAL A 167 5.93 -12.19 15.86
N ALA A 168 5.64 -12.79 14.70
CA ALA A 168 6.47 -12.73 13.51
C ALA A 168 5.72 -12.00 12.39
N ASP A 169 6.31 -10.91 11.89
CA ASP A 169 5.84 -10.13 10.74
C ASP A 169 6.54 -10.67 9.49
N ILE A 170 5.80 -11.41 8.69
CA ILE A 170 6.32 -12.16 7.54
C ILE A 170 6.11 -11.34 6.26
N GLY A 171 7.20 -10.99 5.58
CA GLY A 171 7.16 -10.01 4.49
C GLY A 171 6.77 -8.63 5.00
N GLY A 172 7.20 -8.30 6.23
CA GLY A 172 6.76 -7.11 6.96
C GLY A 172 7.37 -5.79 6.45
N GLY A 173 8.12 -5.82 5.35
CA GLY A 173 8.71 -4.62 4.78
C GLY A 173 9.70 -3.95 5.73
N GLN A 174 9.48 -2.69 6.02
CA GLN A 174 10.30 -1.93 6.97
C GLN A 174 9.91 -2.17 8.45
N GLY A 175 8.90 -3.01 8.74
CA GLY A 175 8.53 -3.44 10.10
C GLY A 175 7.57 -2.51 10.83
N HIS A 176 6.76 -1.73 10.13
CA HIS A 176 5.77 -0.84 10.74
C HIS A 176 4.72 -1.61 11.55
N VAL A 177 4.27 -2.80 11.07
CA VAL A 177 3.28 -3.62 11.77
C VAL A 177 3.86 -4.17 13.06
N VAL A 178 5.03 -4.82 13.00
CA VAL A 178 5.67 -5.36 14.22
C VAL A 178 6.00 -4.24 15.22
N ALA A 179 6.46 -3.07 14.76
CA ALA A 179 6.71 -1.93 15.65
C ALA A 179 5.43 -1.47 16.38
N SER A 180 4.31 -1.31 15.66
CA SER A 180 3.03 -0.91 16.24
C SER A 180 2.46 -1.96 17.22
N LEU A 181 2.67 -3.24 16.94
CA LEU A 181 2.29 -4.33 17.86
C LEU A 181 3.15 -4.33 19.12
N LEU A 182 4.47 -4.10 19.00
CA LEU A 182 5.35 -4.00 20.16
C LEU A 182 5.07 -2.75 21.02
N ASP A 183 4.58 -1.67 20.44
CA ASP A 183 4.10 -0.50 21.22
C ASP A 183 2.86 -0.87 22.03
N LYS A 184 1.90 -1.56 21.42
CA LYS A 184 0.68 -1.99 22.10
C LYS A 184 0.92 -3.04 23.19
N TYR A 185 1.92 -3.92 22.99
CA TYR A 185 2.23 -5.05 23.89
C TYR A 185 3.67 -4.96 24.40
N PRO A 186 3.94 -4.23 25.50
CA PRO A 186 5.30 -3.96 25.97
C PRO A 186 6.15 -5.18 26.37
N SER A 187 5.52 -6.29 26.74
CA SER A 187 6.20 -7.54 27.11
C SER A 187 6.45 -8.48 25.92
N MET A 188 5.90 -8.16 24.74
CA MET A 188 5.99 -9.01 23.55
C MET A 188 7.35 -8.85 22.86
N HIS A 189 7.84 -9.92 22.26
CA HIS A 189 8.98 -9.92 21.35
C HIS A 189 8.53 -10.08 19.89
N GLY A 190 9.22 -9.39 18.99
CA GLY A 190 8.89 -9.41 17.56
C GLY A 190 10.02 -10.07 16.74
N SER A 191 9.62 -10.60 15.57
CA SER A 191 10.55 -10.94 14.50
C SER A 191 10.06 -10.27 13.21
N LEU A 192 10.98 -9.65 12.47
CA LEU A 192 10.71 -9.09 11.15
C LEU A 192 11.44 -9.93 10.11
N LEU A 193 10.72 -10.60 9.23
CA LEU A 193 11.28 -11.38 8.10
C LEU A 193 10.92 -10.70 6.78
N ASP A 194 11.94 -10.28 6.04
CA ASP A 194 11.80 -9.80 4.66
C ASP A 194 13.14 -9.93 3.91
N LEU A 195 13.14 -9.64 2.62
CA LEU A 195 14.33 -9.70 1.77
C LEU A 195 15.45 -8.82 2.36
N PRO A 196 16.73 -9.23 2.22
CA PRO A 196 17.88 -8.50 2.81
C PRO A 196 17.84 -7.00 2.51
N ARG A 197 17.66 -6.62 1.23
CA ARG A 197 17.58 -5.22 0.78
C ARG A 197 16.43 -4.42 1.40
N VAL A 198 15.36 -5.10 1.82
CA VAL A 198 14.18 -4.47 2.43
C VAL A 198 14.43 -4.21 3.91
N VAL A 199 14.89 -5.21 4.65
CA VAL A 199 15.17 -5.09 6.09
C VAL A 199 16.36 -4.20 6.40
N ASP A 200 17.29 -3.98 5.46
CA ASP A 200 18.35 -2.98 5.58
C ASP A 200 17.77 -1.55 5.77
N ASN A 201 16.55 -1.33 5.28
CA ASN A 201 15.79 -0.10 5.45
C ASN A 201 14.69 -0.19 6.53
N ALA A 202 14.76 -1.16 7.44
CA ALA A 202 13.84 -1.25 8.58
C ALA A 202 13.79 0.08 9.35
N VAL A 203 12.61 0.39 9.91
CA VAL A 203 12.42 1.65 10.65
C VAL A 203 13.47 1.82 11.73
N PRO A 204 13.97 3.05 12.00
CA PRO A 204 15.04 3.31 12.96
C PRO A 204 14.80 2.71 14.35
N ARG A 205 13.55 2.66 14.78
CA ARG A 205 13.12 2.11 16.07
C ARG A 205 13.50 0.63 16.27
N LEU A 206 13.51 -0.16 15.18
CA LEU A 206 13.82 -1.61 15.20
C LEU A 206 15.32 -1.90 15.07
N ARG A 207 16.10 -0.93 14.58
CA ARG A 207 17.54 -1.09 14.34
C ARG A 207 18.34 -0.84 15.60
N LYS A 208 19.62 -1.23 15.58
CA LYS A 208 20.56 -1.00 16.69
C LYS A 208 20.54 0.43 17.20
N GLY A 209 20.24 0.62 18.48
CA GLY A 209 20.09 1.93 19.13
C GLY A 209 18.67 2.48 19.11
N GLY A 210 17.72 1.84 18.43
CA GLY A 210 16.29 2.18 18.51
C GLY A 210 15.65 1.64 19.78
N ASP A 211 14.52 2.22 20.16
CA ASP A 211 13.78 1.91 21.39
C ASP A 211 13.17 0.51 21.42
N LEU A 212 12.97 -0.11 20.26
CA LEU A 212 12.44 -1.48 20.12
C LEU A 212 13.53 -2.52 19.78
N ALA A 213 14.79 -2.10 19.62
CA ALA A 213 15.87 -2.96 19.13
C ALA A 213 16.09 -4.22 19.97
N ASP A 214 15.95 -4.13 21.30
CA ASP A 214 16.14 -5.25 22.22
C ASP A 214 14.96 -6.23 22.26
N ARG A 215 13.83 -5.86 21.66
CA ARG A 215 12.61 -6.67 21.60
C ARG A 215 12.28 -7.21 20.21
N VAL A 216 13.08 -6.86 19.18
CA VAL A 216 12.85 -7.31 17.82
C VAL A 216 14.08 -8.01 17.25
N ARG A 217 13.84 -9.12 16.55
CA ARG A 217 14.84 -9.80 15.74
C ARG A 217 14.56 -9.51 14.26
N ILE A 218 15.47 -8.82 13.57
CA ILE A 218 15.43 -8.63 12.12
C ILE A 218 16.09 -9.85 11.47
N VAL A 219 15.35 -10.50 10.55
CA VAL A 219 15.73 -11.75 9.87
C VAL A 219 15.69 -11.52 8.37
N PRO A 220 16.84 -11.29 7.72
CA PRO A 220 16.88 -11.20 6.26
C PRO A 220 16.66 -12.58 5.65
N GLY A 221 15.69 -12.69 4.70
CA GLY A 221 15.37 -13.94 4.03
C GLY A 221 14.14 -13.84 3.12
N ASP A 222 13.96 -14.85 2.27
CA ASP A 222 12.75 -15.00 1.44
C ASP A 222 11.80 -16.02 2.10
N ALA A 223 10.64 -15.56 2.52
CA ALA A 223 9.62 -16.40 3.17
C ALA A 223 9.10 -17.54 2.26
N ARG A 224 9.24 -17.39 0.93
CA ARG A 224 8.92 -18.45 -0.04
C ARG A 224 9.94 -19.59 -0.03
N VAL A 225 11.14 -19.32 0.49
CA VAL A 225 12.21 -20.33 0.63
C VAL A 225 12.17 -20.94 2.03
N ALA A 226 12.11 -20.11 3.08
CA ALA A 226 12.05 -20.58 4.46
C ALA A 226 11.53 -19.50 5.41
N VAL A 227 10.90 -19.92 6.52
CA VAL A 227 10.54 -19.08 7.66
C VAL A 227 11.32 -19.54 8.88
N PRO A 228 12.57 -19.05 9.09
CA PRO A 228 13.48 -19.50 10.15
C PRO A 228 13.20 -18.82 11.51
N VAL A 229 11.95 -18.53 11.79
CA VAL A 229 11.50 -17.89 13.04
C VAL A 229 10.35 -18.68 13.65
N LYS A 230 10.31 -18.76 14.98
CA LYS A 230 9.19 -19.31 15.75
C LYS A 230 8.52 -18.19 16.50
N ALA A 231 7.20 -18.14 16.45
CA ALA A 231 6.37 -17.18 17.16
C ALA A 231 5.01 -17.80 17.52
N ASP A 232 4.33 -17.21 18.50
CA ASP A 232 2.97 -17.59 18.87
C ASP A 232 1.97 -17.16 17.81
N VAL A 233 2.26 -16.02 17.15
CA VAL A 233 1.42 -15.43 16.10
C VAL A 233 2.29 -15.04 14.90
N TYR A 234 1.85 -15.42 13.71
CA TYR A 234 2.41 -14.96 12.44
C TYR A 234 1.45 -13.96 11.79
N VAL A 235 1.96 -12.80 11.37
CA VAL A 235 1.21 -11.79 10.63
C VAL A 235 1.76 -11.74 9.21
N ILE A 236 0.86 -11.78 8.23
CA ILE A 236 1.15 -11.71 6.80
C ILE A 236 0.28 -10.59 6.24
N LYS A 237 0.88 -9.52 5.64
CA LYS A 237 0.09 -8.38 5.17
C LYS A 237 0.47 -7.97 3.75
N ASN A 238 -0.51 -7.99 2.82
CA ASN A 238 -0.39 -7.53 1.42
C ASN A 238 0.79 -8.17 0.66
N ILE A 239 0.99 -9.48 0.82
CA ILE A 239 2.04 -10.23 0.12
C ILE A 239 1.53 -11.53 -0.52
N LEU A 240 0.24 -11.81 -0.45
CA LEU A 240 -0.36 -12.99 -1.11
C LEU A 240 -0.96 -12.66 -2.49
N GLU A 241 -0.55 -11.56 -3.09
CA GLU A 241 -0.99 -11.05 -4.39
C GLU A 241 -0.19 -11.62 -5.57
N TRP A 242 0.71 -12.57 -5.31
CA TRP A 242 1.58 -13.21 -6.30
C TRP A 242 0.91 -14.45 -6.92
N ASP A 243 1.68 -15.19 -7.70
CA ASP A 243 1.25 -16.46 -8.27
C ASP A 243 0.91 -17.50 -7.18
N ASP A 244 0.04 -18.45 -7.54
CA ASP A 244 -0.49 -19.47 -6.63
C ASP A 244 0.62 -20.34 -6.00
N ALA A 245 1.67 -20.65 -6.76
CA ALA A 245 2.77 -21.48 -6.28
C ALA A 245 3.63 -20.76 -5.25
N SER A 246 3.87 -19.46 -5.42
CA SER A 246 4.60 -18.62 -4.46
C SER A 246 3.81 -18.45 -3.17
N THR A 247 2.51 -18.19 -3.28
CA THR A 247 1.59 -18.11 -2.13
C THR A 247 1.55 -19.43 -1.35
N ALA A 248 1.39 -20.56 -2.03
CA ALA A 248 1.36 -21.87 -1.39
C ALA A 248 2.68 -22.21 -0.66
N ARG A 249 3.84 -21.89 -1.28
CA ARG A 249 5.14 -22.09 -0.63
C ARG A 249 5.29 -21.26 0.64
N LEU A 250 4.92 -19.98 0.59
CA LEU A 250 4.99 -19.08 1.75
C LEU A 250 4.11 -19.60 2.88
N LEU A 251 2.84 -19.90 2.62
CA LEU A 251 1.91 -20.42 3.62
C LEU A 251 2.41 -21.76 4.20
N GLY A 252 2.89 -22.68 3.36
CA GLY A 252 3.49 -23.93 3.81
C GLY A 252 4.69 -23.74 4.73
N ASN A 253 5.55 -22.79 4.45
CA ASN A 253 6.71 -22.45 5.29
C ASN A 253 6.29 -21.85 6.63
N VAL A 254 5.25 -20.99 6.66
CA VAL A 254 4.70 -20.42 7.90
C VAL A 254 4.08 -21.50 8.77
N ILE A 255 3.25 -22.38 8.18
CA ILE A 255 2.62 -23.51 8.88
C ILE A 255 3.68 -24.44 9.47
N GLY A 256 4.72 -24.77 8.67
CA GLY A 256 5.81 -25.63 9.13
C GLY A 256 6.67 -25.00 10.24
N ALA A 257 6.81 -23.68 10.27
CA ALA A 257 7.54 -22.97 11.32
C ALA A 257 6.74 -22.90 12.64
N GLY A 258 5.43 -22.67 12.56
CA GLY A 258 4.55 -22.54 13.72
C GLY A 258 4.20 -23.88 14.36
N GLY A 259 3.67 -24.79 13.58
CA GLY A 259 3.11 -26.06 14.05
C GLY A 259 1.68 -25.97 14.59
N PRO A 260 1.13 -27.07 15.11
CA PRO A 260 -0.26 -27.15 15.57
C PRO A 260 -0.64 -26.09 16.62
N GLY A 261 -1.81 -25.48 16.45
CA GLY A 261 -2.35 -24.46 17.35
C GLY A 261 -1.77 -23.04 17.13
N THR A 262 -0.79 -22.90 16.27
CA THR A 262 -0.22 -21.57 15.98
C THR A 262 -1.23 -20.68 15.27
N ARG A 263 -1.38 -19.44 15.73
CA ARG A 263 -2.24 -18.43 15.12
C ARG A 263 -1.55 -17.77 13.92
N VAL A 264 -2.28 -17.65 12.82
CA VAL A 264 -1.82 -16.98 11.60
C VAL A 264 -2.84 -15.93 11.20
N VAL A 265 -2.43 -14.66 11.16
CA VAL A 265 -3.29 -13.55 10.74
C VAL A 265 -2.86 -13.09 9.37
N VAL A 266 -3.74 -13.27 8.38
CA VAL A 266 -3.52 -12.79 7.02
C VAL A 266 -4.35 -11.54 6.79
N ILE A 267 -3.73 -10.46 6.30
CA ILE A 267 -4.35 -9.15 6.11
C ILE A 267 -4.16 -8.75 4.65
N GLU A 268 -5.29 -8.61 3.95
CA GLU A 268 -5.26 -8.35 2.51
C GLU A 268 -6.32 -7.32 2.08
N ASN A 269 -6.02 -6.64 0.97
CA ASN A 269 -6.98 -5.81 0.27
C ASN A 269 -7.77 -6.65 -0.73
N LEU A 270 -9.08 -6.75 -0.53
CA LEU A 270 -9.97 -7.58 -1.34
C LEU A 270 -10.67 -6.79 -2.45
N VAL A 271 -11.20 -7.52 -3.45
CA VAL A 271 -11.96 -6.95 -4.60
C VAL A 271 -13.46 -7.21 -4.53
N ASP A 272 -13.96 -7.61 -3.36
CA ASP A 272 -15.38 -7.82 -3.08
C ASP A 272 -15.75 -7.24 -1.70
N ASP A 273 -17.02 -6.88 -1.53
CA ASP A 273 -17.65 -6.41 -0.29
C ASP A 273 -16.88 -5.34 0.52
N THR A 274 -16.04 -4.54 -0.15
CA THR A 274 -15.28 -3.45 0.47
C THR A 274 -15.84 -2.09 0.08
N PRO A 275 -15.90 -1.12 0.99
CA PRO A 275 -16.28 0.25 0.66
C PRO A 275 -15.40 0.90 -0.42
N SER A 276 -14.17 0.42 -0.58
CA SER A 276 -13.18 0.94 -1.52
C SER A 276 -13.04 0.12 -2.82
N MET A 277 -14.05 -0.64 -3.22
CA MET A 277 -14.01 -1.50 -4.43
C MET A 277 -13.43 -0.83 -5.68
N ARG A 278 -13.73 0.45 -5.90
CA ARG A 278 -13.18 1.16 -7.07
C ARG A 278 -11.65 1.30 -7.01
N PHE A 279 -11.10 1.50 -5.82
CA PHE A 279 -9.67 1.54 -5.61
C PHE A 279 -9.06 0.14 -5.73
N SER A 280 -9.63 -0.85 -5.04
CA SER A 280 -9.15 -2.23 -5.02
C SER A 280 -9.13 -2.86 -6.42
N THR A 281 -10.20 -2.68 -7.20
CA THR A 281 -10.26 -3.19 -8.58
C THR A 281 -9.31 -2.45 -9.53
N ALA A 282 -9.06 -1.16 -9.34
CA ALA A 282 -8.05 -0.44 -10.12
C ALA A 282 -6.63 -0.92 -9.78
N MET A 283 -6.37 -1.19 -8.49
CA MET A 283 -5.10 -1.78 -8.06
C MET A 283 -4.90 -3.20 -8.60
N ASP A 284 -5.95 -4.00 -8.66
CA ASP A 284 -5.93 -5.34 -9.27
C ASP A 284 -5.50 -5.29 -10.74
N LEU A 285 -6.08 -4.37 -11.53
CA LEU A 285 -5.65 -4.14 -12.91
C LEU A 285 -4.20 -3.65 -13.01
N LEU A 286 -3.75 -2.83 -12.06
CA LEU A 286 -2.36 -2.36 -12.04
C LEU A 286 -1.39 -3.51 -11.72
N LEU A 287 -1.75 -4.43 -10.81
CA LEU A 287 -0.98 -5.64 -10.52
C LEU A 287 -0.86 -6.56 -11.74
N LEU A 288 -1.95 -6.74 -12.48
CA LEU A 288 -1.91 -7.48 -13.75
C LEU A 288 -0.90 -6.87 -14.72
N LEU A 289 -0.89 -5.54 -14.86
CA LEU A 289 -0.01 -4.83 -15.79
C LEU A 289 1.46 -4.90 -15.40
N ASN A 290 1.80 -4.79 -14.11
CA ASN A 290 3.18 -4.62 -13.70
C ASN A 290 3.88 -5.90 -13.24
N VAL A 291 3.23 -6.77 -12.48
CA VAL A 291 3.84 -8.00 -11.94
C VAL A 291 3.11 -9.29 -12.32
N GLY A 292 1.98 -9.18 -13.03
CA GLY A 292 1.12 -10.34 -13.34
C GLY A 292 0.42 -10.91 -12.10
N GLY A 293 0.34 -10.14 -11.02
CA GLY A 293 -0.37 -10.50 -9.79
C GLY A 293 -1.87 -10.23 -9.87
N ALA A 294 -2.58 -10.60 -8.82
CA ALA A 294 -4.02 -10.38 -8.69
C ALA A 294 -4.43 -10.12 -7.24
N LYS A 295 -5.46 -9.30 -7.07
CA LYS A 295 -6.21 -9.23 -5.82
C LYS A 295 -7.18 -10.41 -5.72
N HIS A 296 -7.61 -10.71 -4.51
CA HIS A 296 -8.48 -11.85 -4.23
C HIS A 296 -9.87 -11.37 -3.78
N THR A 297 -10.88 -12.20 -4.03
CA THR A 297 -12.16 -12.13 -3.33
C THR A 297 -12.04 -12.81 -1.98
N THR A 298 -12.96 -12.52 -1.06
CA THR A 298 -13.06 -13.22 0.24
C THR A 298 -13.08 -14.73 0.08
N ASP A 299 -13.92 -15.25 -0.81
CA ASP A 299 -14.03 -16.70 -1.07
C ASP A 299 -12.74 -17.29 -1.64
N SER A 300 -12.08 -16.56 -2.56
CA SER A 300 -10.80 -16.98 -3.13
C SER A 300 -9.71 -17.04 -2.06
N MET A 301 -9.64 -16.06 -1.17
CA MET A 301 -8.67 -16.04 -0.07
C MET A 301 -8.94 -17.16 0.92
N VAL A 302 -10.19 -17.38 1.36
CA VAL A 302 -10.56 -18.51 2.22
C VAL A 302 -10.15 -19.84 1.58
N THR A 303 -10.43 -20.03 0.28
CA THR A 303 -10.02 -21.23 -0.45
C THR A 303 -8.51 -21.45 -0.43
N ARG A 304 -7.72 -20.38 -0.65
CA ARG A 304 -6.24 -20.45 -0.61
C ARG A 304 -5.72 -20.84 0.77
N LEU A 305 -6.22 -20.18 1.82
CA LEU A 305 -5.81 -20.45 3.20
C LEU A 305 -6.14 -21.87 3.62
N THR A 306 -7.37 -22.33 3.35
CA THR A 306 -7.81 -23.70 3.69
C THR A 306 -7.09 -24.76 2.85
N SER A 307 -6.84 -24.52 1.58
CA SER A 307 -6.05 -25.42 0.71
C SER A 307 -4.59 -25.52 1.16
N ALA A 308 -4.04 -24.51 1.80
CA ALA A 308 -2.71 -24.55 2.40
C ALA A 308 -2.67 -25.30 3.75
N GLY A 309 -3.84 -25.64 4.33
CA GLY A 309 -3.96 -26.37 5.59
C GLY A 309 -4.26 -25.49 6.81
N LEU A 310 -4.65 -24.24 6.61
CA LEU A 310 -5.13 -23.38 7.70
C LEU A 310 -6.64 -23.53 7.92
N VAL A 311 -7.08 -23.33 9.15
CA VAL A 311 -8.50 -23.17 9.49
C VAL A 311 -8.75 -21.66 9.66
N VAL A 312 -9.73 -21.12 8.95
CA VAL A 312 -10.15 -19.72 9.09
C VAL A 312 -11.19 -19.63 10.18
N ASP A 313 -10.88 -18.94 11.27
CA ASP A 313 -11.74 -18.81 12.44
C ASP A 313 -12.66 -17.60 12.34
N ALA A 314 -12.13 -16.47 11.82
CA ALA A 314 -12.88 -15.22 11.68
C ALA A 314 -12.32 -14.37 10.53
N ILE A 315 -13.20 -13.52 9.99
CA ILE A 315 -12.83 -12.47 9.04
C ILE A 315 -13.35 -11.16 9.62
N SER A 316 -12.50 -10.15 9.72
CA SER A 316 -12.83 -8.86 10.32
C SER A 316 -12.23 -7.69 9.52
N PRO A 317 -13.00 -6.61 9.30
CA PRO A 317 -12.46 -5.43 8.63
C PRO A 317 -11.41 -4.75 9.51
N VAL A 318 -10.23 -4.48 8.95
CA VAL A 318 -9.18 -3.67 9.59
C VAL A 318 -9.48 -2.18 9.38
N ASN A 319 -9.82 -1.83 8.14
CA ASN A 319 -10.18 -0.48 7.72
C ASN A 319 -11.00 -0.57 6.41
N PRO A 320 -11.42 0.55 5.75
CA PRO A 320 -12.25 0.48 4.55
C PRO A 320 -11.70 -0.29 3.35
N TYR A 321 -10.44 -0.73 3.37
CA TYR A 321 -9.79 -1.41 2.23
C TYR A 321 -8.93 -2.62 2.63
N LEU A 322 -8.88 -2.99 3.92
CA LEU A 322 -8.16 -4.17 4.40
C LEU A 322 -9.05 -5.03 5.27
N ASP A 323 -8.99 -6.34 5.08
CA ASP A 323 -9.63 -7.35 5.90
C ASP A 323 -8.59 -8.30 6.50
N ALA A 324 -8.81 -8.71 7.74
CA ALA A 324 -7.97 -9.67 8.45
C ALA A 324 -8.67 -11.03 8.52
N PHE A 325 -7.98 -12.06 8.08
CA PHE A 325 -8.33 -13.47 8.22
C PHE A 325 -7.58 -14.02 9.44
N ASP A 326 -8.29 -14.27 10.51
CA ASP A 326 -7.75 -14.90 11.70
C ASP A 326 -7.82 -16.41 11.54
N CYS A 327 -6.68 -17.05 11.56
CA CYS A 327 -6.54 -18.46 11.24
C CYS A 327 -5.70 -19.19 12.30
N HIS A 328 -5.82 -20.52 12.35
CA HIS A 328 -4.90 -21.35 13.10
C HIS A 328 -4.43 -22.56 12.28
N VAL A 329 -3.26 -23.10 12.67
CA VAL A 329 -2.75 -24.37 12.18
C VAL A 329 -3.47 -25.48 12.92
N PRO A 330 -4.20 -26.40 12.25
CA PRO A 330 -4.91 -27.48 12.92
C PRO A 330 -3.97 -28.43 13.66
N GLY A 331 -4.52 -29.14 14.68
CA GLY A 331 -3.82 -30.13 15.50
C GLY A 331 -3.59 -31.47 14.80
#